data_62e6cacbe0864223b0bd133accf20c9b
#
_entry.id   62e6cacbe0864223b0bd133accf20c9b
#
_cell.length_a   1.000
_cell.length_b   1.000
_cell.length_c   1.000
_cell.angle_alpha   90.00
_cell.angle_beta   90.00
_cell.angle_gamma   90.00
#
_symmetry.space_group_name_H-M   'P 1'
#
loop_
_entity.id
_entity.type
_entity.pdbx_description
1 polymer ?
#
loop_
_entity_poly.entity_id
_entity_poly.type
_entity_poly.pdbx_seq_one_letter_code
_entity_poly.pdbx_strand_id
1 'polypeptide(L)'
;MTTSAAARAERLARARKEQAERGVDALLLGPSADLTYLTGYDPPPLERLTMLVVPAAGDPRLVVPELEAPLARGQLGDLDIEVAAWPETDDPVRLVTDALAAAGAASGRLGVGDRLWSVFLLWLQAALPAASFVPASTVTRQLRMRKDPEEVEALALAAAAIDRVVEGLDGLGWAGRTELELARDIQDAIRDTHDELCFAIVASGPNAASPHHVPTGRVIGPGDPVVVDIGGRLDGYCSDTTRTLAVGEPPAGFQELYALLHAAQLAGCAAVRPGVPASAVDAACRDPIAAAGHGELFLHRTGHGIGLEEHEDPYIVAGNDEPLEPGMAFSIEPGLYPQGHYGARIEDIVVCTDDGVRALNNGRRELVELRG
;
A
#
# COMPACT_ATOMS: atom_id res chain seq x y z
N MET A 1 -14.32 9.15 1.57
CA MET A 1 -15.12 9.41 2.81
C MET A 1 -14.19 9.49 4.00
N THR A 2 -14.20 10.58 4.75
CA THR A 2 -13.38 10.67 5.97
C THR A 2 -13.90 9.68 7.01
N THR A 3 -13.07 8.76 7.46
CA THR A 3 -13.38 7.80 8.54
C THR A 3 -13.98 8.55 9.72
N SER A 4 -15.10 8.07 10.28
CA SER A 4 -15.81 8.74 11.36
C SER A 4 -14.98 8.81 12.66
N ALA A 5 -15.22 9.80 13.52
CA ALA A 5 -14.57 9.89 14.83
C ALA A 5 -14.84 8.61 15.69
N ALA A 6 -16.02 8.02 15.56
CA ALA A 6 -16.38 6.78 16.25
C ALA A 6 -15.51 5.60 15.77
N ALA A 7 -15.31 5.43 14.46
CA ALA A 7 -14.45 4.38 13.92
C ALA A 7 -12.99 4.57 14.35
N ARG A 8 -12.48 5.82 14.38
CA ARG A 8 -11.13 6.13 14.87
C ARG A 8 -10.97 5.83 16.36
N ALA A 9 -11.99 6.13 17.18
CA ALA A 9 -11.99 5.76 18.60
C ALA A 9 -11.95 4.23 18.79
N GLU A 10 -12.67 3.47 17.98
CA GLU A 10 -12.60 2.01 17.98
C GLU A 10 -11.23 1.50 17.56
N ARG A 11 -10.60 2.10 16.53
CA ARG A 11 -9.23 1.77 16.11
C ARG A 11 -8.21 2.00 17.24
N LEU A 12 -8.33 3.10 17.99
CA LEU A 12 -7.50 3.35 19.18
C LEU A 12 -7.74 2.30 20.28
N ALA A 13 -8.97 1.89 20.51
CA ALA A 13 -9.27 0.82 21.47
C ALA A 13 -8.67 -0.53 21.05
N ARG A 14 -8.76 -0.87 19.76
CA ARG A 14 -8.11 -2.06 19.18
C ARG A 14 -6.59 -1.98 19.31
N ALA A 15 -5.98 -0.81 19.06
CA ALA A 15 -4.54 -0.60 19.22
C ALA A 15 -4.07 -0.89 20.64
N ARG A 16 -4.80 -0.43 21.65
CA ARG A 16 -4.51 -0.72 23.07
C ARG A 16 -4.61 -2.21 23.40
N LYS A 17 -5.59 -2.90 22.84
CA LYS A 17 -5.73 -4.35 23.01
C LYS A 17 -4.51 -5.07 22.43
N GLU A 18 -4.13 -4.76 21.19
CA GLU A 18 -2.94 -5.34 20.54
C GLU A 18 -1.64 -4.99 21.28
N GLN A 19 -1.52 -3.76 21.83
CA GLN A 19 -0.40 -3.39 22.68
C GLN A 19 -0.30 -4.31 23.92
N ALA A 20 -1.43 -4.54 24.61
CA ALA A 20 -1.46 -5.41 25.78
C ALA A 20 -1.08 -6.86 25.45
N GLU A 21 -1.58 -7.40 24.35
CA GLU A 21 -1.29 -8.77 23.88
C GLU A 21 0.21 -8.96 23.52
N ARG A 22 0.86 -7.87 23.05
CA ARG A 22 2.25 -7.90 22.59
C ARG A 22 3.25 -7.32 23.60
N GLY A 23 2.76 -6.87 24.76
CA GLY A 23 3.59 -6.29 25.81
C GLY A 23 4.27 -4.99 25.36
N VAL A 24 3.55 -4.12 24.63
CA VAL A 24 4.00 -2.78 24.22
C VAL A 24 3.31 -1.74 25.08
N ASP A 25 4.09 -0.98 25.87
CA ASP A 25 3.57 -0.05 26.87
C ASP A 25 3.06 1.28 26.28
N ALA A 26 3.64 1.71 25.14
CA ALA A 26 3.14 2.85 24.37
C ALA A 26 3.55 2.75 22.90
N LEU A 27 2.74 3.35 22.00
CA LEU A 27 3.11 3.63 20.62
C LEU A 27 3.55 5.09 20.48
N LEU A 28 4.59 5.31 19.69
CA LEU A 28 5.16 6.61 19.32
C LEU A 28 5.13 6.74 17.80
N LEU A 29 4.08 7.38 17.28
CA LEU A 29 3.80 7.41 15.85
C LEU A 29 4.03 8.81 15.29
N GLY A 30 5.05 8.98 14.46
CA GLY A 30 5.25 10.17 13.64
C GLY A 30 4.33 10.21 12.43
N PRO A 31 4.45 11.25 11.57
CA PRO A 31 3.72 11.34 10.30
C PRO A 31 3.87 10.06 9.48
N SER A 32 2.76 9.36 9.29
CA SER A 32 2.70 8.04 8.65
C SER A 32 1.27 7.56 8.50
N ALA A 33 1.06 6.54 7.71
CA ALA A 33 -0.25 5.88 7.59
C ALA A 33 -0.79 5.37 8.95
N ASP A 34 0.08 5.00 9.90
CA ASP A 34 -0.35 4.58 11.24
C ASP A 34 -0.95 5.76 12.04
N LEU A 35 -0.33 6.95 11.94
CA LEU A 35 -0.88 8.18 12.54
C LEU A 35 -2.24 8.51 11.92
N THR A 36 -2.30 8.52 10.58
CA THR A 36 -3.52 8.81 9.81
C THR A 36 -4.63 7.80 10.13
N TYR A 37 -4.31 6.50 10.20
CA TYR A 37 -5.24 5.43 10.53
C TYR A 37 -5.94 5.63 11.88
N LEU A 38 -5.17 6.02 12.91
CA LEU A 38 -5.69 6.16 14.26
C LEU A 38 -6.38 7.51 14.49
N THR A 39 -6.00 8.56 13.75
CA THR A 39 -6.42 9.93 14.07
C THR A 39 -7.16 10.64 12.95
N GLY A 40 -6.94 10.26 11.71
CA GLY A 40 -7.34 11.01 10.52
C GLY A 40 -6.50 12.25 10.26
N TYR A 41 -5.49 12.53 11.09
CA TYR A 41 -4.51 13.60 10.87
C TYR A 41 -3.38 13.09 10.00
N ASP A 42 -3.18 13.72 8.84
CA ASP A 42 -2.20 13.34 7.81
C ASP A 42 -1.22 14.49 7.53
N PRO A 43 -0.28 14.77 8.44
CA PRO A 43 0.72 15.81 8.21
C PRO A 43 1.88 15.29 7.36
N PRO A 44 2.51 16.16 6.54
CA PRO A 44 3.75 15.81 5.88
C PRO A 44 4.87 15.54 6.90
N PRO A 45 5.80 14.61 6.62
CA PRO A 45 6.97 14.38 7.46
C PRO A 45 7.96 15.55 7.30
N LEU A 46 8.10 16.36 8.34
CA LEU A 46 8.98 17.52 8.40
C LEU A 46 10.06 17.36 9.48
N GLU A 47 11.02 18.31 9.52
CA GLU A 47 12.09 18.38 10.50
C GLU A 47 11.61 18.73 11.93
N ARG A 48 10.38 19.21 12.05
CA ARG A 48 9.73 19.47 13.35
C ARG A 48 9.01 18.23 13.84
N LEU A 49 9.28 17.86 15.10
CA LEU A 49 8.66 16.67 15.68
C LEU A 49 7.14 16.81 15.76
N THR A 50 6.45 15.96 15.03
CA THR A 50 5.03 15.61 15.23
C THR A 50 4.98 14.16 15.71
N MET A 51 4.29 13.88 16.83
CA MET A 51 4.23 12.54 17.39
C MET A 51 2.95 12.28 18.17
N LEU A 52 2.23 11.25 17.78
CA LEU A 52 1.15 10.68 18.57
C LEU A 52 1.74 9.69 19.58
N VAL A 53 1.48 9.94 20.83
CA VAL A 53 1.78 9.04 21.96
C VAL A 53 0.49 8.31 22.33
N VAL A 54 0.44 7.00 22.15
CA VAL A 54 -0.70 6.15 22.53
C VAL A 54 -0.24 5.20 23.64
N PRO A 55 -0.40 5.55 24.92
CA PRO A 55 -0.08 4.63 25.99
C PRO A 55 -1.09 3.48 26.04
N ALA A 56 -0.65 2.29 26.46
CA ALA A 56 -1.54 1.13 26.66
C ALA A 56 -2.60 1.42 27.74
N ALA A 57 -2.25 2.25 28.73
CA ALA A 57 -3.17 2.76 29.75
C ALA A 57 -2.97 4.28 29.91
N GLY A 58 -4.08 5.05 29.90
CA GLY A 58 -4.05 6.52 29.96
C GLY A 58 -4.50 7.16 28.63
N ASP A 59 -4.48 8.49 28.60
CA ASP A 59 -5.01 9.24 27.46
C ASP A 59 -3.97 9.44 26.37
N PRO A 60 -4.34 9.33 25.08
CA PRO A 60 -3.43 9.59 23.98
C PRO A 60 -3.13 11.09 23.90
N ARG A 61 -1.91 11.41 23.47
CA ARG A 61 -1.47 12.79 23.28
C ARG A 61 -0.80 12.97 21.95
N LEU A 62 -1.19 14.02 21.21
CA LEU A 62 -0.56 14.41 19.97
C LEU A 62 0.34 15.63 20.21
N VAL A 63 1.64 15.41 20.17
CA VAL A 63 2.67 16.46 20.23
C VAL A 63 2.86 17.02 18.83
N VAL A 64 2.68 18.35 18.65
CA VAL A 64 2.79 19.01 17.33
C VAL A 64 3.46 20.38 17.47
N PRO A 65 4.13 20.90 16.42
CA PRO A 65 4.53 22.29 16.38
C PRO A 65 3.32 23.23 16.58
N GLU A 66 3.50 24.35 17.26
CA GLU A 66 2.40 25.32 17.52
C GLU A 66 1.73 25.79 16.22
N LEU A 67 2.50 25.96 15.15
CA LEU A 67 1.97 26.36 13.84
C LEU A 67 1.06 25.32 13.19
N GLU A 68 1.23 24.03 13.51
CA GLU A 68 0.42 22.91 12.98
C GLU A 68 -0.80 22.59 13.86
N ALA A 69 -0.83 23.10 15.09
CA ALA A 69 -1.87 22.76 16.06
C ALA A 69 -3.32 23.11 15.63
N PRO A 70 -3.59 24.22 14.90
CA PRO A 70 -4.94 24.49 14.40
C PRO A 70 -5.42 23.42 13.40
N LEU A 71 -4.55 23.01 12.46
CA LEU A 71 -4.85 21.96 11.49
C LEU A 71 -5.09 20.62 12.18
N ALA A 72 -4.19 20.24 13.10
CA ALA A 72 -4.29 19.01 13.88
C ALA A 72 -5.63 18.93 14.62
N ARG A 73 -6.02 19.98 15.34
CA ARG A 73 -7.32 20.05 16.06
C ARG A 73 -8.50 19.93 15.11
N GLY A 74 -8.43 20.58 13.93
CA GLY A 74 -9.48 20.52 12.91
C GLY A 74 -9.68 19.11 12.36
N GLN A 75 -8.61 18.38 12.10
CA GLN A 75 -8.67 17.02 11.54
C GLN A 75 -8.99 15.95 12.59
N LEU A 76 -8.57 16.13 13.85
CA LEU A 76 -8.97 15.25 14.96
C LEU A 76 -10.48 15.35 15.23
N GLY A 77 -11.07 16.53 15.10
CA GLY A 77 -12.49 16.77 15.38
C GLY A 77 -12.84 16.41 16.83
N ASP A 78 -13.84 15.53 17.01
CA ASP A 78 -14.33 15.11 18.34
C ASP A 78 -13.55 13.91 18.93
N LEU A 79 -12.43 13.52 18.34
CA LEU A 79 -11.61 12.45 18.88
C LEU A 79 -10.91 12.90 20.16
N ASP A 80 -11.04 12.12 21.23
CA ASP A 80 -10.48 12.44 22.55
C ASP A 80 -8.96 12.22 22.58
N ILE A 81 -8.24 13.18 22.00
CA ILE A 81 -6.77 13.25 21.98
C ILE A 81 -6.32 14.65 22.37
N GLU A 82 -5.53 14.75 23.43
CA GLU A 82 -4.92 16.02 23.82
C GLU A 82 -3.89 16.49 22.78
N VAL A 83 -4.03 17.72 22.27
CA VAL A 83 -3.04 18.34 21.38
C VAL A 83 -2.09 19.19 22.21
N ALA A 84 -0.87 18.68 22.41
CA ALA A 84 0.24 19.37 23.07
C ALA A 84 1.08 20.12 22.04
N ALA A 85 0.82 21.43 21.91
CA ALA A 85 1.55 22.28 20.99
C ALA A 85 2.86 22.79 21.60
N TRP A 86 3.93 22.86 20.79
CA TRP A 86 5.23 23.37 21.22
C TRP A 86 5.72 24.50 20.30
N PRO A 87 6.20 25.63 20.87
CA PRO A 87 6.81 26.72 20.13
C PRO A 87 8.25 26.37 19.73
N GLU A 88 8.78 27.02 18.71
CA GLU A 88 10.13 26.79 18.14
C GLU A 88 11.28 26.85 19.15
N THR A 89 11.07 27.46 20.30
CA THR A 89 12.07 27.62 21.37
C THR A 89 12.11 26.46 22.36
N ASP A 90 11.13 25.57 22.31
CA ASP A 90 10.97 24.50 23.29
C ASP A 90 11.48 23.16 22.75
N ASP A 91 11.78 22.25 23.66
CA ASP A 91 12.16 20.89 23.35
C ASP A 91 10.91 19.98 23.25
N PRO A 92 10.52 19.56 22.02
CA PRO A 92 9.35 18.70 21.85
C PRO A 92 9.52 17.31 22.45
N VAL A 93 10.75 16.80 22.58
CA VAL A 93 11.02 15.49 23.19
C VAL A 93 10.57 15.46 24.64
N ARG A 94 10.67 16.58 25.33
CA ARG A 94 10.18 16.70 26.70
C ARG A 94 8.67 16.46 26.79
N LEU A 95 7.87 16.98 25.86
CA LEU A 95 6.41 16.74 25.87
C LEU A 95 6.08 15.26 25.67
N VAL A 96 6.85 14.55 24.82
CA VAL A 96 6.71 13.11 24.64
C VAL A 96 7.08 12.35 25.91
N THR A 97 8.23 12.69 26.53
CA THR A 97 8.67 12.03 27.78
C THR A 97 7.73 12.31 28.96
N ASP A 98 7.17 13.52 29.05
CA ASP A 98 6.18 13.88 30.06
C ASP A 98 4.88 13.07 29.91
N ALA A 99 4.42 12.87 28.64
CA ALA A 99 3.27 12.03 28.34
C ALA A 99 3.50 10.56 28.75
N LEU A 100 4.67 10.02 28.42
CA LEU A 100 5.06 8.65 28.80
C LEU A 100 5.20 8.49 30.32
N ALA A 101 5.77 9.49 31.00
CA ALA A 101 5.90 9.48 32.45
C ALA A 101 4.54 9.53 33.16
N ALA A 102 3.62 10.37 32.69
CA ALA A 102 2.25 10.43 33.18
C ALA A 102 1.50 9.11 33.06
N ALA A 103 1.78 8.35 32.01
CA ALA A 103 1.20 7.03 31.77
C ALA A 103 1.98 5.87 32.43
N GLY A 104 3.10 6.16 33.13
CA GLY A 104 3.97 5.13 33.72
C GLY A 104 4.77 4.30 32.70
N ALA A 105 4.88 4.76 31.46
CA ALA A 105 5.51 4.04 30.33
C ALA A 105 6.94 4.48 30.02
N ALA A 106 7.52 5.46 30.76
CA ALA A 106 8.83 6.05 30.44
C ALA A 106 10.03 5.07 30.51
N SER A 107 9.88 3.93 31.16
CA SER A 107 10.89 2.84 31.19
C SER A 107 10.38 1.55 30.55
N GLY A 108 9.27 1.63 29.82
CA GLY A 108 8.60 0.51 29.21
C GLY A 108 9.15 0.08 27.84
N ARG A 109 8.43 -0.82 27.19
CA ARG A 109 8.67 -1.25 25.82
C ARG A 109 7.84 -0.38 24.87
N LEU A 110 8.52 0.44 24.09
CA LEU A 110 7.92 1.47 23.25
C LEU A 110 7.93 1.05 21.77
N GLY A 111 6.75 1.01 21.16
CA GLY A 111 6.59 0.80 19.71
C GLY A 111 6.80 2.11 18.96
N VAL A 112 7.82 2.21 18.15
CA VAL A 112 8.16 3.41 17.37
C VAL A 112 7.77 3.22 15.92
N GLY A 113 7.12 4.23 15.34
CA GLY A 113 6.70 4.23 13.94
C GLY A 113 7.84 3.87 13.00
N ASP A 114 7.62 2.89 12.13
CA ASP A 114 8.65 2.28 11.27
C ASP A 114 9.27 3.29 10.29
N ARG A 115 8.55 4.36 9.96
CA ARG A 115 9.00 5.47 9.10
C ARG A 115 9.42 6.73 9.88
N LEU A 116 9.61 6.63 11.20
CA LEU A 116 10.08 7.75 11.98
C LEU A 116 11.52 8.10 11.57
N TRP A 117 11.82 9.38 11.39
CA TRP A 117 13.18 9.81 11.13
C TRP A 117 14.10 9.37 12.27
N SER A 118 15.24 8.78 11.92
CA SER A 118 16.20 8.25 12.90
C SER A 118 16.68 9.30 13.90
N VAL A 119 16.71 10.57 13.53
CA VAL A 119 17.08 11.67 14.45
C VAL A 119 16.13 11.74 15.64
N PHE A 120 14.82 11.59 15.42
CA PHE A 120 13.83 11.60 16.50
C PHE A 120 13.96 10.37 17.39
N LEU A 121 14.19 9.19 16.79
CA LEU A 121 14.45 7.97 17.56
C LEU A 121 15.70 8.13 18.45
N LEU A 122 16.78 8.68 17.92
CA LEU A 122 18.02 8.91 18.70
C LEU A 122 17.81 9.89 19.85
N TRP A 123 17.01 10.95 19.66
CA TRP A 123 16.65 11.87 20.74
C TRP A 123 15.82 11.20 21.83
N LEU A 124 14.84 10.37 21.42
CA LEU A 124 14.02 9.60 22.36
C LEU A 124 14.87 8.59 23.15
N GLN A 125 15.79 7.88 22.50
CA GLN A 125 16.70 6.96 23.17
C GLN A 125 17.60 7.65 24.18
N ALA A 126 18.09 8.85 23.86
CA ALA A 126 18.90 9.64 24.78
C ALA A 126 18.10 10.13 25.99
N ALA A 127 16.82 10.51 25.77
CA ALA A 127 15.94 11.00 26.82
C ALA A 127 15.34 9.88 27.70
N LEU A 128 15.24 8.66 27.18
CA LEU A 128 14.60 7.50 27.82
C LEU A 128 15.56 6.29 27.91
N PRO A 129 16.69 6.42 28.63
CA PRO A 129 17.74 5.39 28.65
C PRO A 129 17.31 4.06 29.31
N ALA A 130 16.20 4.05 30.05
CA ALA A 130 15.65 2.85 30.70
C ALA A 130 14.58 2.15 29.83
N ALA A 131 14.12 2.76 28.72
CA ALA A 131 13.13 2.18 27.83
C ALA A 131 13.77 1.23 26.81
N SER A 132 12.98 0.29 26.30
CA SER A 132 13.30 -0.51 25.12
C SER A 132 12.43 -0.09 23.94
N PHE A 133 12.99 -0.17 22.73
CA PHE A 133 12.33 0.28 21.52
C PHE A 133 12.13 -0.89 20.56
N VAL A 134 10.93 -0.97 19.98
CA VAL A 134 10.55 -1.98 18.96
C VAL A 134 9.81 -1.30 17.82
N PRO A 135 9.71 -1.90 16.62
CA PRO A 135 8.88 -1.36 15.54
C PRO A 135 7.41 -1.28 15.96
N ALA A 136 6.73 -0.17 15.64
CA ALA A 136 5.30 -0.03 15.89
C ALA A 136 4.46 -1.01 15.09
N SER A 137 4.95 -1.46 13.93
CA SER A 137 4.33 -2.51 13.11
C SER A 137 4.10 -3.83 13.86
N THR A 138 4.83 -4.08 14.96
CA THR A 138 4.52 -5.16 15.90
C THR A 138 3.03 -5.12 16.33
N VAL A 139 2.45 -3.92 16.44
CA VAL A 139 1.05 -3.68 16.81
C VAL A 139 0.23 -3.26 15.59
N THR A 140 0.67 -2.22 14.87
CA THR A 140 -0.14 -1.51 13.88
C THR A 140 -0.44 -2.34 12.63
N ARG A 141 0.46 -3.26 12.23
CA ARG A 141 0.18 -4.17 11.11
C ARG A 141 -1.08 -5.01 11.32
N GLN A 142 -1.33 -5.47 12.54
CA GLN A 142 -2.50 -6.30 12.87
C GLN A 142 -3.81 -5.52 12.76
N LEU A 143 -3.75 -4.21 12.93
CA LEU A 143 -4.89 -3.32 12.82
C LEU A 143 -5.21 -3.03 11.35
N ARG A 144 -4.18 -2.63 10.58
CA ARG A 144 -4.31 -2.17 9.20
C ARG A 144 -4.47 -3.29 8.20
N MET A 145 -3.89 -4.45 8.48
CA MET A 145 -3.97 -5.63 7.61
C MET A 145 -5.42 -6.09 7.39
N ARG A 146 -6.28 -5.98 8.43
CA ARG A 146 -7.70 -6.33 8.37
C ARG A 146 -8.55 -5.07 8.23
N LYS A 147 -9.01 -4.82 7.03
CA LYS A 147 -9.87 -3.69 6.69
C LYS A 147 -11.25 -3.85 7.30
N ASP A 148 -11.74 -2.80 7.90
CA ASP A 148 -13.16 -2.72 8.26
C ASP A 148 -14.04 -2.51 7.00
N PRO A 149 -15.37 -2.65 7.09
CA PRO A 149 -16.24 -2.50 5.92
C PRO A 149 -16.15 -1.13 5.24
N GLU A 150 -15.89 -0.03 5.98
CA GLU A 150 -15.74 1.32 5.41
C GLU A 150 -14.42 1.40 4.60
N GLU A 151 -13.35 0.78 5.10
CA GLU A 151 -12.06 0.69 4.40
C GLU A 151 -12.16 -0.14 3.11
N VAL A 152 -12.88 -1.27 3.15
CA VAL A 152 -13.11 -2.10 1.96
C VAL A 152 -13.88 -1.34 0.89
N GLU A 153 -14.89 -0.56 1.26
CA GLU A 153 -15.62 0.26 0.30
C GLU A 153 -14.79 1.44 -0.23
N ALA A 154 -13.94 2.05 0.59
CA ALA A 154 -12.99 3.07 0.12
C ALA A 154 -12.00 2.49 -0.90
N LEU A 155 -11.43 1.31 -0.63
CA LEU A 155 -10.58 0.59 -1.59
C LEU A 155 -11.33 0.22 -2.88
N ALA A 156 -12.60 -0.19 -2.78
CA ALA A 156 -13.43 -0.51 -3.94
C ALA A 156 -13.70 0.73 -4.81
N LEU A 157 -13.90 1.90 -4.19
CA LEU A 157 -14.07 3.16 -4.91
C LEU A 157 -12.76 3.58 -5.62
N ALA A 158 -11.62 3.45 -4.96
CA ALA A 158 -10.30 3.72 -5.54
C ALA A 158 -10.00 2.75 -6.71
N ALA A 159 -10.27 1.45 -6.54
CA ALA A 159 -10.14 0.44 -7.59
C ALA A 159 -11.06 0.73 -8.79
N ALA A 160 -12.31 1.11 -8.57
CA ALA A 160 -13.21 1.49 -9.64
C ALA A 160 -12.78 2.80 -10.35
N ALA A 161 -12.10 3.69 -9.65
CA ALA A 161 -11.57 4.91 -10.24
C ALA A 161 -10.39 4.61 -11.19
N ILE A 162 -9.46 3.72 -10.77
CA ILE A 162 -8.34 3.34 -11.62
C ILE A 162 -8.78 2.45 -12.79
N ASP A 163 -9.80 1.61 -12.63
CA ASP A 163 -10.38 0.81 -13.71
C ASP A 163 -10.89 1.70 -14.86
N ARG A 164 -11.47 2.88 -14.57
CA ARG A 164 -11.89 3.85 -15.60
C ARG A 164 -10.69 4.40 -16.40
N VAL A 165 -9.54 4.58 -15.75
CA VAL A 165 -8.30 4.96 -16.45
C VAL A 165 -7.84 3.84 -17.38
N VAL A 166 -7.88 2.58 -16.89
CA VAL A 166 -7.56 1.40 -17.70
C VAL A 166 -8.48 1.26 -18.92
N GLU A 167 -9.78 1.50 -18.77
CA GLU A 167 -10.73 1.48 -19.88
C GLU A 167 -10.41 2.52 -20.97
N GLY A 168 -9.82 3.66 -20.57
CA GLY A 168 -9.41 4.72 -21.48
C GLY A 168 -8.14 4.43 -22.29
N LEU A 169 -7.33 3.44 -21.89
CA LEU A 169 -6.03 3.15 -22.51
C LEU A 169 -6.13 2.85 -24.03
N ASP A 170 -7.21 2.21 -24.46
CA ASP A 170 -7.41 1.85 -25.87
C ASP A 170 -7.49 3.07 -26.80
N GLY A 171 -7.90 4.21 -26.28
CA GLY A 171 -8.08 5.45 -27.03
C GLY A 171 -6.84 6.32 -27.17
N LEU A 172 -5.71 5.99 -26.51
CA LEU A 172 -4.57 6.89 -26.40
C LEU A 172 -3.70 6.99 -27.66
N GLY A 173 -3.83 6.08 -28.64
CA GLY A 173 -2.98 6.05 -29.82
C GLY A 173 -1.51 5.77 -29.46
N TRP A 174 -1.11 4.51 -29.44
CA TRP A 174 0.15 4.05 -28.85
C TRP A 174 1.33 4.07 -29.82
N ALA A 175 1.12 3.64 -31.07
CA ALA A 175 2.18 3.52 -32.05
C ALA A 175 2.80 4.89 -32.40
N GLY A 176 4.13 4.96 -32.39
CA GLY A 176 4.89 6.17 -32.72
C GLY A 176 5.03 7.18 -31.58
N ARG A 177 4.41 6.93 -30.45
CA ARG A 177 4.56 7.75 -29.23
C ARG A 177 5.60 7.16 -28.29
N THR A 178 6.15 8.00 -27.43
CA THR A 178 7.12 7.55 -26.42
C THR A 178 6.42 7.08 -25.14
N GLU A 179 7.09 6.22 -24.36
CA GLU A 179 6.63 5.82 -23.02
C GLU A 179 6.34 7.04 -22.13
N LEU A 180 7.21 8.07 -22.19
CA LEU A 180 7.04 9.31 -21.41
C LEU A 180 5.78 10.10 -21.80
N GLU A 181 5.44 10.17 -23.09
CA GLU A 181 4.23 10.87 -23.54
C GLU A 181 2.97 10.16 -23.05
N LEU A 182 2.94 8.83 -23.18
CA LEU A 182 1.80 8.03 -22.73
C LEU A 182 1.69 8.01 -21.19
N ALA A 183 2.82 7.92 -20.48
CA ALA A 183 2.81 8.02 -19.04
C ALA A 183 2.24 9.36 -18.55
N ARG A 184 2.50 10.48 -19.26
CA ARG A 184 1.91 11.79 -18.91
C ARG A 184 0.40 11.82 -19.11
N ASP A 185 -0.08 11.32 -20.26
CA ASP A 185 -1.53 11.27 -20.52
C ASP A 185 -2.24 10.41 -19.47
N ILE A 186 -1.64 9.27 -19.09
CA ILE A 186 -2.16 8.38 -18.05
C ILE A 186 -2.12 9.07 -16.67
N GLN A 187 -1.03 9.75 -16.34
CA GLN A 187 -0.92 10.52 -15.09
C GLN A 187 -2.00 11.60 -15.00
N ASP A 188 -2.30 12.29 -16.10
CA ASP A 188 -3.36 13.30 -16.13
C ASP A 188 -4.74 12.65 -15.94
N ALA A 189 -5.00 11.49 -16.58
CA ALA A 189 -6.23 10.72 -16.37
C ALA A 189 -6.39 10.22 -14.92
N ILE A 190 -5.28 9.85 -14.24
CA ILE A 190 -5.32 9.49 -12.82
C ILE A 190 -5.68 10.71 -11.97
N ARG A 191 -5.07 11.89 -12.23
CA ARG A 191 -5.38 13.14 -11.50
C ARG A 191 -6.84 13.59 -11.68
N ASP A 192 -7.48 13.23 -12.78
CA ASP A 192 -8.90 13.51 -13.02
C ASP A 192 -9.84 12.62 -12.20
N THR A 193 -9.34 11.50 -11.67
CA THR A 193 -10.15 10.47 -11.00
C THR A 193 -9.75 10.22 -9.54
N HIS A 194 -8.57 10.68 -9.12
CA HIS A 194 -7.99 10.49 -7.79
C HIS A 194 -7.53 11.83 -7.20
N ASP A 195 -7.42 11.90 -5.88
CA ASP A 195 -6.92 13.07 -5.17
C ASP A 195 -5.41 13.22 -5.34
N GLU A 196 -4.70 12.10 -5.51
CA GLU A 196 -3.25 12.05 -5.63
C GLU A 196 -2.82 10.98 -6.65
N LEU A 197 -1.85 11.34 -7.49
CA LEU A 197 -1.13 10.39 -8.33
C LEU A 197 -0.06 9.70 -7.49
N CYS A 198 -0.10 8.38 -7.40
CA CYS A 198 0.95 7.61 -6.76
C CYS A 198 2.07 7.29 -7.75
N PHE A 199 1.75 6.57 -8.81
CA PHE A 199 2.72 6.21 -9.86
C PHE A 199 2.05 5.92 -11.19
N ALA A 200 2.85 5.91 -12.27
CA ALA A 200 2.46 5.43 -13.59
C ALA A 200 3.69 4.88 -14.32
N ILE A 201 3.75 3.58 -14.47
CA ILE A 201 4.74 2.85 -15.25
C ILE A 201 4.15 2.56 -16.62
N VAL A 202 4.88 2.92 -17.67
CA VAL A 202 4.65 2.50 -19.06
C VAL A 202 5.95 1.93 -19.55
N ALA A 203 5.98 0.61 -19.73
CA ALA A 203 7.17 -0.14 -20.11
C ALA A 203 6.88 -0.94 -21.39
N SER A 204 7.62 -0.67 -22.48
CA SER A 204 7.35 -1.23 -23.79
C SER A 204 8.48 -2.11 -24.31
N GLY A 205 8.13 -3.18 -25.02
CA GLY A 205 9.09 -4.12 -25.58
C GLY A 205 10.15 -4.58 -24.56
N PRO A 206 11.46 -4.46 -24.83
CA PRO A 206 12.52 -4.89 -23.90
C PRO A 206 12.49 -4.20 -22.53
N ASN A 207 11.96 -2.97 -22.45
CA ASN A 207 11.83 -2.24 -21.18
C ASN A 207 10.81 -2.90 -20.25
N ALA A 208 9.78 -3.55 -20.80
CA ALA A 208 8.79 -4.29 -20.02
C ALA A 208 9.37 -5.48 -19.25
N ALA A 209 10.60 -5.93 -19.60
CA ALA A 209 11.32 -6.94 -18.82
C ALA A 209 11.84 -6.44 -17.46
N SER A 210 11.72 -5.14 -17.17
CA SER A 210 12.03 -4.54 -15.87
C SER A 210 10.74 -4.23 -15.11
N PRO A 211 10.41 -4.93 -14.01
CA PRO A 211 9.14 -4.75 -13.29
C PRO A 211 8.88 -3.30 -12.82
N HIS A 212 9.93 -2.59 -12.40
CA HIS A 212 9.86 -1.20 -11.92
C HIS A 212 10.53 -0.24 -12.91
N HIS A 213 10.21 -0.40 -14.21
CA HIS A 213 10.74 0.47 -15.24
C HIS A 213 10.26 1.92 -15.05
N VAL A 214 11.17 2.86 -15.24
CA VAL A 214 10.82 4.28 -15.31
C VAL A 214 10.60 4.65 -16.79
N PRO A 215 9.43 5.21 -17.18
CA PRO A 215 9.15 5.57 -18.56
C PRO A 215 10.26 6.41 -19.18
N THR A 216 10.62 6.09 -20.42
CA THR A 216 11.72 6.72 -21.15
C THR A 216 11.26 7.37 -22.46
N GLY A 217 12.21 7.93 -23.22
CA GLY A 217 11.98 8.40 -24.59
C GLY A 217 11.92 7.27 -25.62
N ARG A 218 11.82 5.98 -25.24
CA ARG A 218 11.64 4.89 -26.18
C ARG A 218 10.31 5.06 -26.93
N VAL A 219 10.38 5.03 -28.23
CA VAL A 219 9.22 5.08 -29.10
C VAL A 219 8.60 3.69 -29.18
N ILE A 220 7.31 3.60 -28.92
CA ILE A 220 6.53 2.36 -28.98
C ILE A 220 6.18 2.07 -30.42
N GLY A 221 6.47 0.84 -30.87
CA GLY A 221 6.27 0.40 -32.25
C GLY A 221 5.35 -0.80 -32.37
N PRO A 222 4.94 -1.13 -33.60
CA PRO A 222 4.21 -2.36 -33.86
C PRO A 222 4.99 -3.59 -33.39
N GLY A 223 4.30 -4.52 -32.73
CA GLY A 223 4.88 -5.72 -32.14
C GLY A 223 5.32 -5.57 -30.69
N ASP A 224 5.28 -4.34 -30.09
CA ASP A 224 5.67 -4.16 -28.70
C ASP A 224 4.54 -4.62 -27.75
N PRO A 225 4.80 -5.58 -26.86
CA PRO A 225 4.05 -5.68 -25.61
C PRO A 225 4.34 -4.47 -24.72
N VAL A 226 3.32 -3.97 -24.04
CA VAL A 226 3.43 -2.83 -23.15
C VAL A 226 2.80 -3.16 -21.80
N VAL A 227 3.59 -3.11 -20.74
CA VAL A 227 3.09 -3.16 -19.36
C VAL A 227 2.73 -1.75 -18.92
N VAL A 228 1.49 -1.58 -18.50
CA VAL A 228 0.95 -0.36 -17.88
C VAL A 228 0.58 -0.70 -16.46
N ASP A 229 1.29 -0.11 -15.51
CA ASP A 229 1.11 -0.32 -14.09
C ASP A 229 0.91 1.03 -13.41
N ILE A 230 -0.26 1.20 -12.80
CA ILE A 230 -0.78 2.51 -12.41
C ILE A 230 -1.50 2.48 -11.07
N GLY A 231 -1.28 3.53 -10.28
CA GLY A 231 -1.91 3.70 -8.99
C GLY A 231 -2.13 5.16 -8.63
N GLY A 232 -3.17 5.40 -7.86
CA GLY A 232 -3.52 6.69 -7.29
C GLY A 232 -4.11 6.53 -5.90
N ARG A 233 -4.36 7.65 -5.23
CA ARG A 233 -5.03 7.68 -3.92
C ARG A 233 -6.34 8.44 -4.02
N LEU A 234 -7.42 7.84 -3.52
CA LEU A 234 -8.75 8.43 -3.45
C LEU A 234 -9.27 8.34 -2.01
N ASP A 235 -9.67 9.47 -1.44
CA ASP A 235 -10.12 9.56 -0.04
C ASP A 235 -9.13 8.90 0.96
N GLY A 236 -7.81 8.98 0.69
CA GLY A 236 -6.73 8.43 1.50
C GLY A 236 -6.36 6.98 1.21
N TYR A 237 -7.15 6.21 0.44
CA TYR A 237 -6.89 4.80 0.11
C TYR A 237 -6.27 4.65 -1.28
N CYS A 238 -5.27 3.77 -1.37
CA CYS A 238 -4.55 3.52 -2.62
C CYS A 238 -5.34 2.61 -3.56
N SER A 239 -5.20 2.87 -4.86
CA SER A 239 -5.52 1.93 -5.93
C SER A 239 -4.26 1.43 -6.58
N ASP A 240 -4.31 0.22 -7.13
CA ASP A 240 -3.19 -0.41 -7.82
C ASP A 240 -3.73 -1.36 -8.90
N THR A 241 -3.17 -1.29 -10.11
CA THR A 241 -3.56 -2.21 -11.17
C THR A 241 -2.53 -2.25 -12.29
N THR A 242 -2.22 -3.44 -12.76
CA THR A 242 -1.39 -3.64 -13.95
C THR A 242 -2.17 -4.32 -15.06
N ARG A 243 -2.02 -3.79 -16.25
CA ARG A 243 -2.46 -4.44 -17.51
C ARG A 243 -1.32 -4.49 -18.51
N THR A 244 -1.33 -5.56 -19.31
CA THR A 244 -0.43 -5.69 -20.46
C THR A 244 -1.23 -5.57 -21.74
N LEU A 245 -0.74 -4.76 -22.66
CA LEU A 245 -1.31 -4.51 -23.98
C LEU A 245 -0.30 -4.97 -25.04
N ALA A 246 -0.73 -5.15 -26.29
CA ALA A 246 0.16 -5.34 -27.42
C ALA A 246 -0.15 -4.30 -28.50
N VAL A 247 0.85 -3.65 -29.06
CA VAL A 247 0.67 -2.70 -30.17
C VAL A 247 0.84 -3.44 -31.48
N GLY A 248 -0.28 -3.76 -32.14
CA GLY A 248 -0.30 -4.69 -33.30
C GLY A 248 -0.03 -6.13 -32.86
N GLU A 249 0.42 -6.96 -33.80
CA GLU A 249 0.69 -8.39 -33.56
C GLU A 249 1.92 -8.57 -32.66
N PRO A 250 1.76 -9.18 -31.46
CA PRO A 250 2.87 -9.37 -30.53
C PRO A 250 3.89 -10.40 -31.03
N PRO A 251 5.09 -10.49 -30.43
CA PRO A 251 6.09 -11.49 -30.78
C PRO A 251 5.56 -12.92 -30.67
N ALA A 252 6.07 -13.81 -31.51
CA ALA A 252 5.71 -15.23 -31.48
C ALA A 252 5.92 -15.83 -30.10
N GLY A 253 4.94 -16.58 -29.59
CA GLY A 253 4.95 -17.19 -28.24
C GLY A 253 4.49 -16.26 -27.12
N PHE A 254 4.28 -14.96 -27.39
CA PHE A 254 3.82 -14.02 -26.36
C PHE A 254 2.37 -14.29 -25.91
N GLN A 255 1.50 -14.63 -26.84
CA GLN A 255 0.09 -14.92 -26.52
C GLN A 255 -0.04 -16.15 -25.62
N GLU A 256 0.76 -17.20 -25.88
CA GLU A 256 0.82 -18.41 -25.06
C GLU A 256 1.36 -18.11 -23.66
N LEU A 257 2.43 -17.29 -23.57
CA LEU A 257 3.00 -16.84 -22.28
C LEU A 257 1.99 -16.00 -21.49
N TYR A 258 1.27 -15.10 -22.17
CA TYR A 258 0.24 -14.27 -21.52
C TYR A 258 -0.96 -15.11 -21.06
N ALA A 259 -1.38 -16.11 -21.84
CA ALA A 259 -2.45 -17.02 -21.45
C ALA A 259 -2.08 -17.84 -20.19
N LEU A 260 -0.83 -18.29 -20.10
CA LEU A 260 -0.30 -18.94 -18.88
C LEU A 260 -0.32 -18.00 -17.70
N LEU A 261 0.15 -16.75 -17.88
CA LEU A 261 0.15 -15.72 -16.85
C LEU A 261 -1.27 -15.41 -16.34
N HIS A 262 -2.22 -15.26 -17.26
CA HIS A 262 -3.63 -15.01 -16.92
C HIS A 262 -4.24 -16.19 -16.13
N ALA A 263 -3.97 -17.42 -16.56
CA ALA A 263 -4.41 -18.61 -15.84
C ALA A 263 -3.81 -18.67 -14.42
N ALA A 264 -2.55 -18.30 -14.26
CA ALA A 264 -1.89 -18.23 -12.96
C ALA A 264 -2.51 -17.16 -12.05
N GLN A 265 -2.82 -15.97 -12.57
CA GLN A 265 -3.49 -14.90 -11.83
C GLN A 265 -4.88 -15.34 -11.34
N LEU A 266 -5.66 -15.97 -12.20
CA LEU A 266 -6.98 -16.53 -11.85
C LEU A 266 -6.87 -17.62 -10.78
N ALA A 267 -5.84 -18.48 -10.86
CA ALA A 267 -5.58 -19.53 -9.86
C ALA A 267 -5.23 -18.92 -8.48
N GLY A 268 -4.41 -17.87 -8.47
CA GLY A 268 -4.10 -17.12 -7.25
C GLY A 268 -5.36 -16.52 -6.61
N CYS A 269 -6.19 -15.83 -7.39
CA CYS A 269 -7.47 -15.29 -6.90
C CYS A 269 -8.37 -16.40 -6.34
N ALA A 270 -8.49 -17.53 -7.04
CA ALA A 270 -9.32 -18.66 -6.62
C ALA A 270 -8.81 -19.36 -5.34
N ALA A 271 -7.54 -19.21 -4.99
CA ALA A 271 -6.93 -19.78 -3.79
C ALA A 271 -7.24 -18.96 -2.51
N VAL A 272 -7.65 -17.71 -2.65
CA VAL A 272 -7.91 -16.82 -1.51
C VAL A 272 -9.15 -17.27 -0.73
N ARG A 273 -8.94 -17.66 0.54
CA ARG A 273 -10.00 -18.04 1.50
C ARG A 273 -9.51 -17.83 2.93
N PRO A 274 -10.42 -17.62 3.90
CA PRO A 274 -10.03 -17.62 5.31
C PRO A 274 -9.28 -18.90 5.73
N GLY A 275 -8.20 -18.73 6.47
CA GLY A 275 -7.37 -19.82 6.98
C GLY A 275 -6.34 -20.39 6.01
N VAL A 276 -6.38 -20.02 4.73
CA VAL A 276 -5.34 -20.38 3.76
C VAL A 276 -4.08 -19.53 4.05
N PRO A 277 -2.87 -20.10 4.14
CA PRO A 277 -1.66 -19.31 4.32
C PRO A 277 -1.35 -18.46 3.07
N ALA A 278 -0.81 -17.26 3.27
CA ALA A 278 -0.44 -16.36 2.17
C ALA A 278 0.53 -17.02 1.16
N SER A 279 1.45 -17.88 1.67
CA SER A 279 2.36 -18.68 0.84
C SER A 279 1.65 -19.64 -0.11
N ALA A 280 0.47 -20.15 0.23
CA ALA A 280 -0.29 -21.04 -0.64
C ALA A 280 -0.94 -20.29 -1.81
N VAL A 281 -1.29 -19.00 -1.62
CA VAL A 281 -1.75 -18.14 -2.72
C VAL A 281 -0.60 -17.82 -3.68
N ASP A 282 0.61 -17.55 -3.15
CA ASP A 282 1.83 -17.40 -3.98
C ASP A 282 2.09 -18.68 -4.79
N ALA A 283 2.02 -19.85 -4.16
CA ALA A 283 2.22 -21.13 -4.82
C ALA A 283 1.17 -21.38 -5.93
N ALA A 284 -0.08 -21.00 -5.71
CA ALA A 284 -1.14 -21.14 -6.73
C ALA A 284 -0.86 -20.36 -8.02
N CYS A 285 -0.17 -19.21 -7.93
CA CYS A 285 0.32 -18.46 -9.09
C CYS A 285 1.61 -19.07 -9.65
N ARG A 286 2.56 -19.37 -8.78
CA ARG A 286 3.95 -19.71 -9.14
C ARG A 286 4.11 -21.11 -9.70
N ASP A 287 3.43 -22.12 -9.12
CA ASP A 287 3.59 -23.50 -9.49
C ASP A 287 3.18 -23.81 -10.94
N PRO A 288 2.04 -23.33 -11.49
CA PRO A 288 1.70 -23.51 -12.88
C PRO A 288 2.74 -22.93 -13.85
N ILE A 289 3.28 -21.74 -13.51
CA ILE A 289 4.32 -21.06 -14.28
C ILE A 289 5.62 -21.88 -14.27
N ALA A 290 6.01 -22.39 -13.11
CA ALA A 290 7.20 -23.22 -12.97
C ALA A 290 7.04 -24.57 -13.69
N ALA A 291 5.88 -25.22 -13.60
CA ALA A 291 5.57 -26.47 -14.30
C ALA A 291 5.62 -26.34 -15.83
N ALA A 292 5.29 -25.14 -16.35
CA ALA A 292 5.45 -24.80 -17.76
C ALA A 292 6.89 -24.46 -18.18
N GLY A 293 7.87 -24.50 -17.25
CA GLY A 293 9.28 -24.21 -17.52
C GLY A 293 9.65 -22.71 -17.48
N HIS A 294 8.77 -21.86 -16.95
CA HIS A 294 8.96 -20.41 -16.90
C HIS A 294 9.18 -19.85 -15.48
N GLY A 295 9.43 -20.71 -14.48
CA GLY A 295 9.59 -20.31 -13.08
C GLY A 295 10.67 -19.25 -12.84
N GLU A 296 11.78 -19.31 -13.56
CA GLU A 296 12.88 -18.34 -13.52
C GLU A 296 12.47 -16.91 -13.96
N LEU A 297 11.35 -16.79 -14.71
CA LEU A 297 10.87 -15.51 -15.22
C LEU A 297 9.98 -14.77 -14.22
N PHE A 298 9.47 -15.43 -13.18
CA PHE A 298 8.64 -14.82 -12.13
C PHE A 298 9.52 -14.35 -10.96
N LEU A 299 9.98 -13.10 -11.01
CA LEU A 299 11.08 -12.57 -10.22
C LEU A 299 10.68 -12.00 -8.84
N HIS A 300 9.40 -11.66 -8.64
CA HIS A 300 8.92 -10.98 -7.43
C HIS A 300 7.87 -11.80 -6.68
N ARG A 301 7.41 -11.31 -5.54
CA ARG A 301 6.27 -11.86 -4.80
C ARG A 301 4.98 -11.79 -5.65
N THR A 302 4.01 -12.63 -5.30
CA THR A 302 2.71 -12.64 -6.00
C THR A 302 1.85 -11.44 -5.66
N GLY A 303 2.10 -10.77 -4.52
CA GLY A 303 1.33 -9.60 -4.14
C GLY A 303 1.72 -9.00 -2.80
N HIS A 304 1.09 -7.89 -2.46
CA HIS A 304 1.27 -7.12 -1.23
C HIS A 304 -0.07 -6.60 -0.72
N GLY A 305 -0.18 -6.40 0.58
CA GLY A 305 -1.31 -5.69 1.16
C GLY A 305 -1.38 -4.25 0.63
N ILE A 306 -2.57 -3.70 0.63
CA ILE A 306 -2.85 -2.33 0.19
C ILE A 306 -3.88 -1.69 1.12
N GLY A 307 -3.79 -0.38 1.29
CA GLY A 307 -4.71 0.38 2.15
C GLY A 307 -4.41 1.86 2.08
N LEU A 308 -4.01 2.44 3.21
CA LEU A 308 -3.48 3.81 3.26
C LEU A 308 -2.06 3.92 2.67
N GLU A 309 -1.38 2.79 2.49
CA GLU A 309 -0.11 2.69 1.78
C GLU A 309 -0.27 1.78 0.56
N GLU A 310 0.52 2.05 -0.48
CA GLU A 310 0.57 1.21 -1.68
C GLU A 310 1.01 -0.21 -1.30
N HIS A 311 2.03 -0.33 -0.43
CA HIS A 311 2.53 -1.60 0.06
C HIS A 311 2.43 -1.68 1.58
N GLU A 312 1.62 -2.61 2.07
CA GLU A 312 1.53 -2.97 3.49
C GLU A 312 1.35 -4.48 3.68
N ASP A 313 1.18 -4.95 4.90
CA ASP A 313 0.84 -6.36 5.15
C ASP A 313 -0.63 -6.68 4.76
N PRO A 314 -0.89 -7.95 4.35
CA PRO A 314 0.01 -9.09 4.28
C PRO A 314 0.80 -9.14 2.96
N TYR A 315 2.01 -9.71 2.98
CA TYR A 315 2.74 -10.01 1.74
C TYR A 315 2.41 -11.41 1.24
N ILE A 316 2.01 -11.53 -0.03
CA ILE A 316 1.71 -12.79 -0.69
C ILE A 316 3.00 -13.31 -1.33
N VAL A 317 3.72 -14.12 -0.56
CA VAL A 317 5.08 -14.55 -0.92
C VAL A 317 5.38 -15.93 -0.32
N ALA A 318 6.25 -16.68 -0.99
CA ALA A 318 6.74 -17.97 -0.48
C ALA A 318 7.31 -17.83 0.95
N GLY A 319 6.92 -18.73 1.85
CA GLY A 319 7.35 -18.75 3.24
C GLY A 319 6.56 -17.82 4.19
N ASN A 320 5.59 -17.07 3.70
CA ASN A 320 4.64 -16.37 4.57
C ASN A 320 3.47 -17.31 4.90
N ASP A 321 3.56 -17.97 6.05
CA ASP A 321 2.54 -18.92 6.49
C ASP A 321 1.42 -18.28 7.33
N GLU A 322 1.33 -16.94 7.36
CA GLU A 322 0.24 -16.22 8.01
C GLU A 322 -1.09 -16.59 7.35
N PRO A 323 -2.09 -17.06 8.12
CA PRO A 323 -3.38 -17.41 7.56
C PRO A 323 -4.12 -16.15 7.11
N LEU A 324 -4.72 -16.20 5.93
CA LEU A 324 -5.59 -15.13 5.47
C LEU A 324 -6.84 -15.06 6.35
N GLU A 325 -7.28 -13.85 6.63
CA GLU A 325 -8.48 -13.56 7.41
C GLU A 325 -9.41 -12.62 6.64
N PRO A 326 -10.72 -12.65 6.92
CA PRO A 326 -11.67 -11.71 6.35
C PRO A 326 -11.23 -10.25 6.58
N GLY A 327 -11.37 -9.42 5.56
CA GLY A 327 -10.93 -8.02 5.56
C GLY A 327 -9.49 -7.81 5.11
N MET A 328 -8.66 -8.84 4.95
CA MET A 328 -7.34 -8.67 4.36
C MET A 328 -7.47 -8.32 2.88
N ALA A 329 -6.90 -7.17 2.49
CA ALA A 329 -6.88 -6.66 1.12
C ALA A 329 -5.44 -6.66 0.59
N PHE A 330 -5.24 -7.19 -0.62
CA PHE A 330 -3.91 -7.33 -1.22
C PHE A 330 -3.98 -7.49 -2.73
N SER A 331 -2.85 -7.25 -3.43
CA SER A 331 -2.70 -7.49 -4.86
C SER A 331 -2.51 -8.98 -5.16
N ILE A 332 -2.97 -9.40 -6.36
CA ILE A 332 -2.57 -10.64 -7.02
C ILE A 332 -2.01 -10.24 -8.39
N GLU A 333 -0.68 -10.25 -8.49
CA GLU A 333 0.06 -9.60 -9.57
C GLU A 333 1.17 -10.46 -10.18
N PRO A 334 0.95 -11.72 -10.56
CA PRO A 334 2.01 -12.48 -11.18
C PRO A 334 2.54 -11.78 -12.44
N GLY A 335 3.86 -11.89 -12.67
CA GLY A 335 4.52 -11.30 -13.82
C GLY A 335 5.63 -12.18 -14.39
N LEU A 336 5.85 -12.12 -15.70
CA LEU A 336 6.87 -12.88 -16.42
C LEU A 336 7.76 -11.93 -17.22
N TYR A 337 9.08 -12.01 -17.03
CA TYR A 337 10.03 -11.02 -17.50
C TYR A 337 11.23 -11.66 -18.22
N PRO A 338 11.06 -12.17 -19.46
CA PRO A 338 12.19 -12.63 -20.26
C PRO A 338 13.11 -11.46 -20.63
N GLN A 339 14.25 -11.41 -19.96
CA GLN A 339 15.20 -10.30 -20.02
C GLN A 339 15.65 -9.96 -21.44
N GLY A 340 15.61 -8.67 -21.79
CA GLY A 340 16.01 -8.16 -23.10
C GLY A 340 14.98 -8.36 -24.22
N HIS A 341 13.83 -8.95 -23.92
CA HIS A 341 12.78 -9.22 -24.89
C HIS A 341 11.49 -8.44 -24.59
N TYR A 342 10.78 -8.80 -23.54
CA TYR A 342 9.52 -8.17 -23.14
C TYR A 342 9.19 -8.57 -21.69
N GLY A 343 8.10 -8.04 -21.18
CA GLY A 343 7.48 -8.47 -19.91
C GLY A 343 5.98 -8.47 -20.00
N ALA A 344 5.34 -9.15 -19.07
CA ALA A 344 3.89 -9.12 -18.89
C ALA A 344 3.58 -9.22 -17.39
N ARG A 345 2.59 -8.45 -16.92
CA ARG A 345 2.01 -8.52 -15.59
C ARG A 345 0.50 -8.31 -15.68
N ILE A 346 -0.24 -9.01 -14.85
CA ILE A 346 -1.68 -8.81 -14.63
C ILE A 346 -1.88 -8.67 -13.15
N GLU A 347 -2.49 -7.58 -12.72
CA GLU A 347 -2.71 -7.25 -11.33
C GLU A 347 -4.11 -6.78 -11.04
N ASP A 348 -4.67 -7.30 -9.97
CA ASP A 348 -5.89 -6.82 -9.34
C ASP A 348 -5.76 -6.81 -7.83
N ILE A 349 -6.45 -5.88 -7.20
CA ILE A 349 -6.68 -5.88 -5.76
C ILE A 349 -7.87 -6.77 -5.43
N VAL A 350 -7.66 -7.64 -4.45
CA VAL A 350 -8.69 -8.54 -3.92
C VAL A 350 -8.82 -8.38 -2.41
N VAL A 351 -9.99 -8.73 -1.88
CA VAL A 351 -10.25 -8.80 -0.43
C VAL A 351 -10.66 -10.22 -0.08
N CYS A 352 -10.03 -10.80 0.94
CA CYS A 352 -10.48 -12.04 1.56
C CYS A 352 -11.83 -11.77 2.27
N THR A 353 -12.86 -12.54 1.95
CA THR A 353 -14.19 -12.47 2.55
C THR A 353 -14.42 -13.67 3.48
N ASP A 354 -15.54 -13.70 4.20
CA ASP A 354 -15.88 -14.82 5.10
C ASP A 354 -15.96 -16.18 4.39
N ASP A 355 -16.29 -16.17 3.09
CA ASP A 355 -16.55 -17.35 2.28
C ASP A 355 -15.64 -17.49 1.04
N GLY A 356 -14.70 -16.57 0.83
CA GLY A 356 -13.81 -16.62 -0.33
C GLY A 356 -13.09 -15.34 -0.65
N VAL A 357 -13.27 -14.83 -1.88
CA VAL A 357 -12.59 -13.64 -2.40
C VAL A 357 -13.57 -12.69 -3.08
N ARG A 358 -13.36 -11.38 -2.88
CA ARG A 358 -14.00 -10.30 -3.66
C ARG A 358 -12.91 -9.57 -4.44
N ALA A 359 -12.97 -9.58 -5.77
CA ALA A 359 -12.15 -8.69 -6.58
C ALA A 359 -12.67 -7.25 -6.47
N LEU A 360 -11.77 -6.29 -6.30
CA LEU A 360 -12.12 -4.86 -6.30
C LEU A 360 -11.96 -4.26 -7.69
N ASN A 361 -10.95 -4.68 -8.47
CA ASN A 361 -10.82 -4.32 -9.87
C ASN A 361 -11.72 -5.22 -10.74
N ASN A 362 -12.42 -4.59 -11.67
CA ASN A 362 -13.37 -5.25 -12.59
C ASN A 362 -13.00 -5.05 -14.06
N GLY A 363 -11.86 -4.39 -14.34
CA GLY A 363 -11.33 -4.22 -15.68
C GLY A 363 -10.97 -5.55 -16.35
N ARG A 364 -10.98 -5.58 -17.69
CA ARG A 364 -10.61 -6.78 -18.46
C ARG A 364 -9.16 -7.17 -18.18
N ARG A 365 -8.89 -8.47 -18.25
CA ARG A 365 -7.58 -9.10 -18.03
C ARG A 365 -7.03 -9.77 -19.28
N GLU A 366 -7.85 -9.93 -20.30
CA GLU A 366 -7.45 -10.47 -21.59
C GLU A 366 -6.45 -9.55 -22.28
N LEU A 367 -5.51 -10.13 -23.03
CA LEU A 367 -4.57 -9.37 -23.84
C LEU A 367 -5.33 -8.52 -24.87
N VAL A 368 -5.02 -7.23 -24.84
CA VAL A 368 -5.58 -6.28 -25.80
C VAL A 368 -4.57 -6.01 -26.89
N GLU A 369 -4.95 -6.30 -28.13
CA GLU A 369 -4.21 -5.90 -29.31
C GLU A 369 -4.71 -4.54 -29.80
N LEU A 370 -3.91 -3.52 -29.56
CA LEU A 370 -4.17 -2.16 -30.02
C LEU A 370 -3.83 -2.04 -31.52
N ARG A 371 -4.54 -1.19 -32.23
CA ARG A 371 -4.18 -0.89 -33.61
C ARG A 371 -2.80 -0.21 -33.63
N GLY A 372 -1.92 -0.76 -34.49
CA GLY A 372 -0.57 -0.22 -34.71
C GLY A 372 -0.58 1.06 -35.54
#